data_47853bfd9c4d0df8e76e8afa88e8aab9
#
_entry.id   47853bfd9c4d0df8e76e8afa88e8aab9
#
_cell.length_a   1.000
_cell.length_b   1.000
_cell.length_c   1.000
_cell.angle_alpha   90.00
_cell.angle_beta   90.00
_cell.angle_gamma   90.00
#
_symmetry.space_group_name_H-M   'P 1'
#
loop_
_entity.id
_entity.type
_entity.pdbx_description
1 polymer ?
#
loop_
_entity_poly.entity_id
_entity_poly.type
_entity_poly.pdbx_seq_one_letter_code
_entity_poly.pdbx_strand_id
1 'polypeptide(L)'
;MGIIGGRRAFAAYAITTSLRTAAFSVSSFSPPGSIGPALRPLAQSTVFPQRTIPSNFAMSASTSSDADAKVDIASNISLVKQRMEDAISSNDRLAGSVRLVAVSKTKPLELLQAAYESGQRYFGENYAQELMTKSKEMPDDVSWHFIGPLQSNKAAPLVKAVGLNKLACIETVSTLKLAAKLNRAVETLNEDVEEKKKLGIYIQVNTSGEESKSGLSPGGELSDMVKQISEECPWLSINGLMTIGATGDYSCFDTLVQCRDEVATVLGREPHDLELSMGMSGDFEAAIAKGATNVRVGSTIFGQRDYSNLQK
;
A
#
# COMPACT_ATOMS: atom_id res chain seq x y z
N MET A 1 -5.17 -48.30 48.95
CA MET A 1 -3.81 -47.99 49.40
C MET A 1 -3.09 -47.45 48.17
N GLY A 2 -2.66 -46.26 48.02
CA GLY A 2 -2.48 -45.11 48.86
C GLY A 2 -2.44 -43.84 48.00
N ILE A 3 -2.97 -42.85 48.58
CA ILE A 3 -3.07 -41.45 48.14
C ILE A 3 -1.66 -40.78 48.20
N ILE A 4 -1.26 -39.96 47.23
CA ILE A 4 -0.44 -38.77 47.55
C ILE A 4 -0.80 -37.69 46.50
N GLY A 5 -1.36 -36.61 46.99
CA GLY A 5 -1.61 -35.37 46.27
C GLY A 5 -0.40 -34.49 46.24
N GLY A 6 -0.31 -33.67 45.18
CA GLY A 6 0.67 -32.59 45.01
C GLY A 6 -0.03 -31.30 44.60
N ARG A 7 -0.38 -30.47 45.59
CA ARG A 7 -0.80 -29.07 45.35
C ARG A 7 0.42 -28.24 44.98
N ARG A 8 0.38 -27.58 43.83
CA ARG A 8 1.32 -26.48 43.52
C ARG A 8 0.61 -25.15 43.72
N ALA A 9 1.22 -24.37 44.61
CA ALA A 9 0.80 -23.04 45.00
C ALA A 9 1.04 -22.02 43.86
N PHE A 10 0.02 -21.18 43.61
CA PHE A 10 0.15 -19.97 42.83
C PHE A 10 0.77 -18.88 43.70
N ALA A 11 1.94 -18.35 43.31
CA ALA A 11 2.52 -17.14 43.88
C ALA A 11 1.97 -15.93 43.10
N ALA A 12 1.17 -15.10 43.77
CA ALA A 12 0.75 -13.80 43.27
C ALA A 12 1.86 -12.78 43.46
N TYR A 13 2.36 -12.19 42.42
CA TYR A 13 3.24 -11.02 42.47
C TYR A 13 2.37 -9.76 42.36
N ALA A 14 2.28 -9.01 43.49
CA ALA A 14 1.69 -7.68 43.53
C ALA A 14 2.76 -6.67 43.09
N ILE A 15 2.51 -5.97 42.00
CA ILE A 15 3.30 -4.82 41.57
C ILE A 15 2.59 -3.55 42.05
N THR A 16 3.18 -2.89 43.04
CA THR A 16 2.76 -1.58 43.56
C THR A 16 3.22 -0.49 42.58
N THR A 17 2.29 0.16 41.92
CA THR A 17 2.53 1.33 41.04
C THR A 17 2.53 2.59 41.92
N SER A 18 3.70 3.23 42.03
CA SER A 18 3.86 4.54 42.69
C SER A 18 3.51 5.66 41.68
N LEU A 19 2.41 6.36 41.92
CA LEU A 19 2.04 7.61 41.25
C LEU A 19 2.92 8.75 41.72
N ARG A 20 3.77 9.27 40.85
CA ARG A 20 4.41 10.60 41.04
C ARG A 20 3.63 11.64 40.25
N THR A 21 2.88 12.44 40.94
CA THR A 21 2.24 13.67 40.47
C THR A 21 3.32 14.76 40.29
N ALA A 22 3.57 15.16 39.05
CA ALA A 22 4.36 16.37 38.76
C ALA A 22 3.41 17.51 38.43
N ALA A 23 3.35 18.50 39.32
CA ALA A 23 2.63 19.75 39.10
C ALA A 23 3.47 20.66 38.18
N PHE A 24 2.93 21.03 37.02
CA PHE A 24 3.50 22.10 36.20
C PHE A 24 2.78 23.41 36.48
N SER A 25 3.56 24.36 36.94
CA SER A 25 3.20 25.76 37.19
C SER A 25 3.00 26.48 35.85
N VAL A 26 1.84 27.12 35.70
CA VAL A 26 1.52 28.02 34.59
C VAL A 26 2.03 29.40 34.93
N SER A 27 3.04 29.90 34.23
CA SER A 27 3.43 31.30 34.30
C SER A 27 2.84 32.03 33.06
N SER A 28 2.02 33.02 33.39
CA SER A 28 1.40 33.98 32.48
C SER A 28 2.43 34.94 31.90
N PHE A 29 2.50 35.06 30.58
CA PHE A 29 3.22 36.15 29.91
C PHE A 29 2.24 36.98 29.08
N SER A 30 2.16 38.26 29.40
CA SER A 30 1.43 39.31 28.67
C SER A 30 2.29 39.88 27.55
N PRO A 31 1.68 40.33 26.42
CA PRO A 31 2.45 40.91 25.32
C PRO A 31 2.61 42.44 25.46
N PRO A 32 3.68 43.03 24.94
CA PRO A 32 3.76 44.47 24.74
C PRO A 32 3.47 44.92 23.30
N GLY A 33 2.58 45.88 23.19
CA GLY A 33 2.64 47.14 22.45
C GLY A 33 2.93 47.16 20.95
N SER A 34 1.90 47.62 20.26
CA SER A 34 1.89 48.11 18.87
C SER A 34 2.74 49.38 18.69
N ILE A 35 3.51 49.45 17.61
CA ILE A 35 3.88 50.70 16.93
C ILE A 35 4.01 50.42 15.43
N GLY A 36 3.17 50.98 14.57
CA GLY A 36 3.47 51.29 13.19
C GLY A 36 3.94 52.75 13.08
N PRO A 37 4.18 53.34 11.90
CA PRO A 37 4.07 52.87 10.51
C PRO A 37 5.34 53.25 9.69
N ALA A 38 5.44 52.86 8.45
CA ALA A 38 5.75 53.71 7.30
C ALA A 38 6.27 52.94 6.08
N LEU A 39 5.60 53.20 5.02
CA LEU A 39 5.88 52.93 3.62
C LEU A 39 7.26 53.39 3.13
N ARG A 40 7.91 52.62 2.23
CA ARG A 40 8.30 53.07 0.88
C ARG A 40 8.85 51.93 0.02
N PRO A 41 8.52 51.91 -1.28
CA PRO A 41 9.01 50.93 -2.23
C PRO A 41 10.30 51.38 -2.89
N LEU A 42 11.19 50.45 -3.19
CA LEU A 42 12.28 50.66 -4.14
C LEU A 42 12.37 49.44 -5.07
N ALA A 43 11.82 49.62 -6.25
CA ALA A 43 12.13 48.79 -7.40
C ALA A 43 13.54 49.05 -7.87
N GLN A 44 14.34 47.98 -7.95
CA GLN A 44 15.52 47.95 -8.80
C GLN A 44 15.49 46.72 -9.65
N SER A 45 15.18 46.94 -10.91
CA SER A 45 15.31 46.00 -12.03
C SER A 45 16.80 45.76 -12.32
N THR A 46 17.29 44.58 -12.06
CA THR A 46 18.56 44.11 -12.61
C THR A 46 18.29 43.36 -13.92
N VAL A 47 18.64 44.06 -15.01
CA VAL A 47 18.68 43.52 -16.37
C VAL A 47 19.85 42.55 -16.47
N PHE A 48 19.58 41.28 -16.72
CA PHE A 48 20.61 40.31 -17.13
C PHE A 48 20.80 40.38 -18.64
N PRO A 49 22.04 40.38 -19.15
CA PRO A 49 22.31 40.43 -20.58
C PRO A 49 21.94 39.06 -21.21
N GLN A 50 21.17 39.12 -22.27
CA GLN A 50 20.89 37.99 -23.16
C GLN A 50 22.20 37.58 -23.89
N ARG A 51 22.63 36.34 -23.65
CA ARG A 51 23.64 35.68 -24.47
C ARG A 51 22.98 35.20 -25.76
N THR A 52 23.35 35.79 -26.86
CA THR A 52 23.10 35.36 -28.23
C THR A 52 23.80 34.02 -28.47
N ILE A 53 23.01 32.98 -28.78
CA ILE A 53 23.49 31.67 -29.25
C ILE A 53 23.65 31.76 -30.77
N PRO A 54 24.80 31.40 -31.36
CA PRO A 54 24.94 31.39 -32.81
C PRO A 54 24.16 30.22 -33.42
N SER A 55 23.27 30.54 -34.35
CA SER A 55 22.56 29.61 -35.21
C SER A 55 23.54 29.05 -36.25
N ASN A 56 24.04 27.82 -36.05
CA ASN A 56 24.53 26.96 -37.12
C ASN A 56 24.75 25.55 -36.54
N PHE A 57 23.68 24.75 -36.50
CA PHE A 57 23.80 23.31 -36.50
C PHE A 57 22.86 22.78 -37.59
N ALA A 58 23.45 22.40 -38.70
CA ALA A 58 22.75 21.70 -39.77
C ALA A 58 22.22 20.35 -39.18
N MET A 59 20.92 20.23 -39.09
CA MET A 59 20.27 18.94 -38.82
C MET A 59 20.48 18.00 -40.01
N SER A 60 21.40 17.07 -39.88
CA SER A 60 21.36 15.86 -40.67
C SER A 60 20.15 15.05 -40.16
N ALA A 61 19.09 14.99 -40.97
CA ALA A 61 17.96 14.11 -40.73
C ALA A 61 18.43 12.66 -40.90
N SER A 62 18.83 12.02 -39.82
CA SER A 62 18.83 10.57 -39.73
C SER A 62 17.41 10.13 -39.34
N THR A 63 16.63 9.71 -40.34
CA THR A 63 15.42 8.94 -40.14
C THR A 63 15.81 7.57 -39.57
N SER A 64 15.92 7.47 -38.25
CA SER A 64 15.84 6.23 -37.55
C SER A 64 14.41 6.11 -37.03
N SER A 65 13.70 5.14 -37.57
CA SER A 65 12.40 4.64 -37.08
C SER A 65 12.52 4.28 -35.61
N ASP A 66 12.09 5.17 -34.70
CA ASP A 66 11.84 4.87 -33.29
C ASP A 66 10.54 4.06 -33.14
N ALA A 67 10.56 2.83 -33.67
CA ALA A 67 9.60 1.81 -33.34
C ALA A 67 10.34 0.76 -32.50
N ASP A 68 9.83 0.50 -31.27
CA ASP A 68 10.24 -0.56 -30.35
C ASP A 68 11.59 -0.38 -29.61
N ALA A 69 11.71 0.66 -28.81
CA ALA A 69 12.60 0.57 -27.66
C ALA A 69 11.97 -0.44 -26.67
N LYS A 70 12.46 -1.70 -26.73
CA LYS A 70 12.03 -2.78 -25.82
C LYS A 70 12.23 -2.30 -24.38
N VAL A 71 11.16 -2.28 -23.59
CA VAL A 71 11.21 -1.85 -22.18
C VAL A 71 12.18 -2.76 -21.43
N ASP A 72 13.24 -2.22 -20.85
CA ASP A 72 14.21 -2.98 -20.05
C ASP A 72 13.65 -3.18 -18.64
N ILE A 73 12.90 -4.25 -18.46
CA ILE A 73 12.22 -4.60 -17.21
C ILE A 73 13.22 -4.84 -16.08
N ALA A 74 14.35 -5.50 -16.36
CA ALA A 74 15.35 -5.84 -15.34
C ALA A 74 15.99 -4.58 -14.76
N SER A 75 16.44 -3.66 -15.62
CA SER A 75 17.00 -2.37 -15.20
C SER A 75 15.98 -1.52 -14.47
N ASN A 76 14.72 -1.49 -14.92
CA ASN A 76 13.66 -0.73 -14.26
C ASN A 76 13.35 -1.27 -12.85
N ILE A 77 13.28 -2.59 -12.68
CA ILE A 77 13.09 -3.21 -11.35
C ILE A 77 14.27 -2.89 -10.43
N SER A 78 15.50 -3.00 -10.93
CA SER A 78 16.71 -2.69 -10.16
C SER A 78 16.72 -1.24 -9.71
N LEU A 79 16.37 -0.30 -10.59
CA LEU A 79 16.26 1.12 -10.28
C LEU A 79 15.18 1.38 -9.20
N VAL A 80 13.99 0.77 -9.33
CA VAL A 80 12.93 0.93 -8.34
C VAL A 80 13.37 0.37 -6.98
N LYS A 81 13.97 -0.82 -6.94
CA LYS A 81 14.49 -1.42 -5.70
C LYS A 81 15.56 -0.55 -5.05
N GLN A 82 16.48 0.01 -5.84
CA GLN A 82 17.49 0.93 -5.31
C GLN A 82 16.86 2.17 -4.69
N ARG A 83 15.91 2.83 -5.37
CA ARG A 83 15.19 3.99 -4.84
C ARG A 83 14.40 3.66 -3.58
N MET A 84 13.83 2.45 -3.48
CA MET A 84 13.18 1.98 -2.26
C MET A 84 14.17 1.85 -1.09
N GLU A 85 15.32 1.21 -1.31
CA GLU A 85 16.35 1.04 -0.28
C GLU A 85 16.94 2.38 0.17
N ASP A 86 17.14 3.32 -0.76
CA ASP A 86 17.56 4.69 -0.44
C ASP A 86 16.53 5.40 0.45
N ALA A 87 15.23 5.26 0.15
CA ALA A 87 14.15 5.83 0.95
C ALA A 87 14.02 5.14 2.32
N ILE A 88 14.18 3.82 2.40
CA ILE A 88 14.19 3.04 3.65
C ILE A 88 15.34 3.51 4.54
N SER A 89 16.55 3.56 4.01
CA SER A 89 17.76 3.95 4.75
C SER A 89 17.71 5.40 5.22
N SER A 90 17.21 6.31 4.36
CA SER A 90 17.08 7.74 4.69
C SER A 90 16.06 8.04 5.79
N ASN A 91 15.21 7.06 6.15
CA ASN A 91 14.20 7.18 7.19
C ASN A 91 14.44 6.22 8.36
N ASP A 92 15.66 5.75 8.55
CA ASP A 92 16.09 4.87 9.65
C ASP A 92 15.22 3.59 9.79
N ARG A 93 14.72 3.07 8.66
CA ARG A 93 13.91 1.86 8.63
C ARG A 93 14.78 0.62 8.38
N LEU A 94 14.28 -0.53 8.79
CA LEU A 94 14.97 -1.81 8.54
C LEU A 94 15.01 -2.14 7.06
N ALA A 95 16.18 -2.54 6.55
CA ALA A 95 16.32 -3.02 5.18
C ALA A 95 15.32 -4.13 4.88
N GLY A 96 14.71 -4.10 3.69
CA GLY A 96 13.69 -5.07 3.29
C GLY A 96 12.34 -4.93 4.00
N SER A 97 12.10 -3.87 4.79
CA SER A 97 10.83 -3.64 5.49
C SER A 97 9.67 -3.24 4.57
N VAL A 98 9.92 -3.04 3.28
CA VAL A 98 8.91 -2.61 2.30
C VAL A 98 8.86 -3.58 1.13
N ARG A 99 7.66 -4.09 0.85
CA ARG A 99 7.38 -4.98 -0.28
C ARG A 99 7.12 -4.17 -1.55
N LEU A 100 7.77 -4.55 -2.66
CA LEU A 100 7.47 -4.06 -3.99
C LEU A 100 6.39 -4.93 -4.63
N VAL A 101 5.23 -4.37 -4.91
CA VAL A 101 4.19 -4.99 -5.74
C VAL A 101 4.28 -4.41 -7.14
N ALA A 102 4.72 -5.23 -8.11
CA ALA A 102 4.82 -4.84 -9.51
C ALA A 102 3.44 -4.86 -10.16
N VAL A 103 2.89 -3.68 -10.49
CA VAL A 103 1.53 -3.55 -11.03
C VAL A 103 1.52 -3.83 -12.52
N SER A 104 1.01 -5.00 -12.89
CA SER A 104 1.08 -5.58 -14.23
C SER A 104 -0.22 -5.49 -15.04
N LYS A 105 -1.21 -4.74 -14.54
CA LYS A 105 -2.48 -4.56 -15.24
C LYS A 105 -2.28 -4.06 -16.68
N THR A 106 -3.05 -4.62 -17.61
CA THR A 106 -3.00 -4.32 -19.06
C THR A 106 -1.65 -4.60 -19.74
N LYS A 107 -0.75 -5.30 -19.07
CA LYS A 107 0.56 -5.65 -19.63
C LYS A 107 0.56 -7.10 -20.15
N PRO A 108 1.22 -7.35 -21.28
CA PRO A 108 1.32 -8.70 -21.84
C PRO A 108 2.18 -9.60 -20.95
N LEU A 109 1.98 -10.91 -21.08
CA LEU A 109 2.57 -11.91 -20.19
C LEU A 109 4.11 -11.91 -20.25
N GLU A 110 4.69 -11.61 -21.39
CA GLU A 110 6.13 -11.59 -21.64
C GLU A 110 6.85 -10.58 -20.74
N LEU A 111 6.20 -9.43 -20.44
CA LEU A 111 6.77 -8.44 -19.52
C LEU A 111 6.73 -8.92 -18.05
N LEU A 112 5.70 -9.69 -17.69
CA LEU A 112 5.62 -10.28 -16.35
C LEU A 112 6.67 -11.37 -16.19
N GLN A 113 6.89 -12.20 -17.23
CA GLN A 113 7.93 -13.22 -17.24
C GLN A 113 9.31 -12.60 -17.08
N ALA A 114 9.61 -11.53 -17.84
CA ALA A 114 10.87 -10.78 -17.69
C ALA A 114 11.04 -10.20 -16.26
N ALA A 115 9.96 -9.70 -15.65
CA ALA A 115 9.98 -9.23 -14.26
C ALA A 115 10.24 -10.39 -13.29
N TYR A 116 9.61 -11.54 -13.50
CA TYR A 116 9.81 -12.74 -12.68
C TYR A 116 11.27 -13.24 -12.78
N GLU A 117 11.85 -13.31 -13.98
CA GLU A 117 13.26 -13.68 -14.21
C GLU A 117 14.23 -12.70 -13.52
N SER A 118 13.84 -11.42 -13.37
CA SER A 118 14.57 -10.43 -12.58
C SER A 118 14.37 -10.57 -11.07
N GLY A 119 13.74 -11.65 -10.60
CA GLY A 119 13.53 -11.96 -9.18
C GLY A 119 12.30 -11.31 -8.56
N GLN A 120 11.39 -10.72 -9.36
CA GLN A 120 10.11 -10.22 -8.84
C GLN A 120 9.15 -11.37 -8.58
N ARG A 121 8.47 -11.34 -7.41
CA ARG A 121 7.52 -12.39 -7.01
C ARG A 121 6.13 -11.84 -6.68
N TYR A 122 6.00 -10.57 -6.30
CA TYR A 122 4.74 -9.93 -5.92
C TYR A 122 4.21 -9.10 -7.08
N PHE A 123 3.06 -9.49 -7.63
CA PHE A 123 2.43 -8.81 -8.76
C PHE A 123 1.05 -8.29 -8.38
N GLY A 124 0.69 -7.12 -8.91
CA GLY A 124 -0.58 -6.45 -8.65
C GLY A 124 -1.47 -6.38 -9.89
N GLU A 125 -2.73 -6.85 -9.78
CA GLU A 125 -3.70 -6.82 -10.85
C GLU A 125 -4.98 -6.07 -10.46
N ASN A 126 -5.58 -5.37 -11.44
CA ASN A 126 -6.81 -4.61 -11.22
C ASN A 126 -8.06 -5.31 -11.73
N TYR A 127 -7.91 -6.25 -12.65
CA TYR A 127 -9.03 -6.87 -13.36
C TYR A 127 -9.08 -8.37 -13.05
N ALA A 128 -10.21 -8.84 -12.49
CA ALA A 128 -10.34 -10.23 -12.06
C ALA A 128 -10.11 -11.22 -13.20
N GLN A 129 -10.62 -10.93 -14.41
CA GLN A 129 -10.46 -11.80 -15.58
C GLN A 129 -8.98 -11.89 -16.00
N GLU A 130 -8.28 -10.77 -15.97
CA GLU A 130 -6.86 -10.69 -16.33
C GLU A 130 -6.02 -11.51 -15.33
N LEU A 131 -6.26 -11.33 -14.01
CA LEU A 131 -5.59 -12.11 -12.99
C LEU A 131 -5.86 -13.61 -13.12
N MET A 132 -7.12 -14.01 -13.32
CA MET A 132 -7.48 -15.43 -13.50
C MET A 132 -6.78 -16.08 -14.70
N THR A 133 -6.49 -15.32 -15.76
CA THR A 133 -5.76 -15.80 -16.93
C THR A 133 -4.26 -15.87 -16.64
N LYS A 134 -3.66 -14.77 -16.19
CA LYS A 134 -2.21 -14.66 -15.94
C LYS A 134 -1.72 -15.61 -14.85
N SER A 135 -2.52 -15.85 -13.83
CA SER A 135 -2.14 -16.74 -12.71
C SER A 135 -1.91 -18.20 -13.15
N LYS A 136 -2.50 -18.61 -14.27
CA LYS A 136 -2.31 -19.98 -14.83
C LYS A 136 -1.00 -20.10 -15.60
N GLU A 137 -0.52 -19.00 -16.18
CA GLU A 137 0.64 -18.97 -17.06
C GLU A 137 1.94 -18.61 -16.30
N MET A 138 1.80 -18.01 -15.11
CA MET A 138 2.93 -17.63 -14.27
C MET A 138 3.27 -18.74 -13.25
N PRO A 139 4.55 -18.88 -12.87
CA PRO A 139 5.01 -19.86 -11.89
C PRO A 139 4.25 -19.87 -10.56
N ASP A 140 4.31 -21.00 -9.84
CA ASP A 140 3.50 -21.20 -8.63
C ASP A 140 3.99 -20.41 -7.41
N ASP A 141 5.23 -19.92 -7.43
CA ASP A 141 5.82 -19.08 -6.40
C ASP A 141 5.53 -17.58 -6.57
N VAL A 142 4.71 -17.22 -7.56
CA VAL A 142 4.20 -15.86 -7.71
C VAL A 142 3.10 -15.59 -6.68
N SER A 143 3.23 -14.48 -5.98
CA SER A 143 2.26 -13.97 -4.99
C SER A 143 1.43 -12.84 -5.62
N TRP A 144 0.15 -13.08 -5.83
CA TRP A 144 -0.75 -12.14 -6.46
C TRP A 144 -1.46 -11.25 -5.44
N HIS A 145 -1.40 -9.96 -5.67
CA HIS A 145 -2.19 -8.93 -4.99
C HIS A 145 -3.30 -8.46 -5.93
N PHE A 146 -4.55 -8.63 -5.54
CA PHE A 146 -5.65 -8.00 -6.27
C PHE A 146 -5.87 -6.59 -5.72
N ILE A 147 -5.59 -5.59 -6.54
CA ILE A 147 -5.55 -4.18 -6.14
C ILE A 147 -6.59 -3.31 -6.86
N GLY A 148 -7.50 -3.92 -7.61
CA GLY A 148 -8.59 -3.24 -8.29
C GLY A 148 -9.94 -3.39 -7.57
N PRO A 149 -10.98 -2.66 -7.98
CA PRO A 149 -12.32 -2.81 -7.42
C PRO A 149 -12.87 -4.21 -7.74
N LEU A 150 -13.21 -4.97 -6.70
CA LEU A 150 -13.75 -6.32 -6.83
C LEU A 150 -15.26 -6.32 -6.60
N GLN A 151 -16.00 -6.67 -7.66
CA GLN A 151 -17.45 -6.91 -7.52
C GLN A 151 -17.69 -8.19 -6.70
N SER A 152 -18.65 -8.17 -5.79
CA SER A 152 -18.94 -9.30 -4.89
C SER A 152 -19.29 -10.60 -5.61
N ASN A 153 -19.89 -10.52 -6.81
CA ASN A 153 -20.18 -11.71 -7.65
C ASN A 153 -18.93 -12.30 -8.34
N LYS A 154 -17.81 -11.58 -8.36
CA LYS A 154 -16.53 -12.05 -8.90
C LYS A 154 -15.59 -12.61 -7.83
N ALA A 155 -15.93 -12.46 -6.55
CA ALA A 155 -15.10 -12.92 -5.43
C ALA A 155 -14.84 -14.44 -5.49
N ALA A 156 -15.88 -15.27 -5.52
CA ALA A 156 -15.73 -16.72 -5.56
C ALA A 156 -15.02 -17.24 -6.84
N PRO A 157 -15.38 -16.79 -8.07
CA PRO A 157 -14.63 -17.16 -9.27
C PRO A 157 -13.14 -16.80 -9.19
N LEU A 158 -12.79 -15.63 -8.67
CA LEU A 158 -11.40 -15.18 -8.54
C LEU A 158 -10.61 -16.07 -7.58
N VAL A 159 -11.13 -16.24 -6.35
CA VAL A 159 -10.49 -17.05 -5.31
C VAL A 159 -10.31 -18.49 -5.78
N LYS A 160 -11.32 -19.09 -6.44
CA LYS A 160 -11.26 -20.45 -6.97
C LYS A 160 -10.22 -20.57 -8.10
N ALA A 161 -10.17 -19.61 -9.02
CA ALA A 161 -9.32 -19.71 -10.20
C ALA A 161 -7.83 -19.50 -9.88
N VAL A 162 -7.52 -18.59 -8.94
CA VAL A 162 -6.13 -18.28 -8.57
C VAL A 162 -5.62 -19.22 -7.48
N GLY A 163 -6.50 -19.63 -6.55
CA GLY A 163 -6.14 -20.47 -5.41
C GLY A 163 -5.40 -19.74 -4.30
N LEU A 164 -5.50 -20.27 -3.07
CA LEU A 164 -4.93 -19.63 -1.87
C LEU A 164 -3.39 -19.71 -1.79
N ASN A 165 -2.76 -20.51 -2.63
CA ASN A 165 -1.30 -20.59 -2.68
C ASN A 165 -0.69 -19.41 -3.47
N LYS A 166 -1.40 -18.91 -4.47
CA LYS A 166 -0.95 -17.82 -5.33
C LYS A 166 -1.62 -16.48 -4.99
N LEU A 167 -2.87 -16.47 -4.52
CA LEU A 167 -3.60 -15.26 -4.15
C LEU A 167 -3.19 -14.83 -2.74
N ALA A 168 -2.21 -13.94 -2.66
CA ALA A 168 -1.68 -13.45 -1.38
C ALA A 168 -2.72 -12.59 -0.65
N CYS A 169 -3.40 -11.68 -1.37
CA CYS A 169 -4.39 -10.80 -0.75
C CYS A 169 -5.33 -10.10 -1.74
N ILE A 170 -6.44 -9.58 -1.20
CA ILE A 170 -7.33 -8.60 -1.83
C ILE A 170 -7.17 -7.27 -1.09
N GLU A 171 -6.69 -6.23 -1.77
CA GLU A 171 -6.37 -4.94 -1.14
C GLU A 171 -7.52 -3.91 -1.13
N THR A 172 -8.66 -4.26 -1.71
CA THR A 172 -9.76 -3.33 -1.98
C THR A 172 -11.06 -3.70 -1.28
N VAL A 173 -10.96 -4.28 -0.08
CA VAL A 173 -12.15 -4.63 0.70
C VAL A 173 -12.68 -3.39 1.40
N SER A 174 -13.88 -2.95 1.01
CA SER A 174 -14.55 -1.76 1.57
C SER A 174 -16.01 -1.98 1.88
N THR A 175 -16.48 -3.24 1.87
CA THR A 175 -17.87 -3.58 2.24
C THR A 175 -17.93 -4.96 2.92
N LEU A 176 -18.79 -5.10 3.92
CA LEU A 176 -19.06 -6.39 4.57
C LEU A 176 -19.60 -7.44 3.59
N LYS A 177 -20.39 -7.02 2.60
CA LYS A 177 -20.89 -7.91 1.54
C LYS A 177 -19.74 -8.56 0.76
N LEU A 178 -18.69 -7.81 0.43
CA LEU A 178 -17.52 -8.37 -0.25
C LEU A 178 -16.74 -9.30 0.67
N ALA A 179 -16.49 -8.88 1.93
CA ALA A 179 -15.80 -9.69 2.92
C ALA A 179 -16.51 -11.04 3.16
N ALA A 180 -17.82 -11.04 3.35
CA ALA A 180 -18.61 -12.27 3.53
C ALA A 180 -18.54 -13.20 2.30
N LYS A 181 -18.53 -12.64 1.05
CA LYS A 181 -18.38 -13.44 -0.16
C LYS A 181 -16.98 -14.04 -0.30
N LEU A 182 -15.94 -13.30 0.04
CA LEU A 182 -14.57 -13.80 0.09
C LEU A 182 -14.43 -14.89 1.16
N ASN A 183 -14.94 -14.65 2.36
CA ASN A 183 -14.91 -15.61 3.47
C ASN A 183 -15.53 -16.96 3.07
N ARG A 184 -16.72 -16.93 2.48
CA ARG A 184 -17.40 -18.16 2.02
C ARG A 184 -16.63 -18.85 0.88
N ALA A 185 -16.01 -18.09 -0.03
CA ALA A 185 -15.21 -18.67 -1.11
C ALA A 185 -13.97 -19.39 -0.58
N VAL A 186 -13.31 -18.81 0.43
CA VAL A 186 -12.16 -19.42 1.11
C VAL A 186 -12.57 -20.64 1.93
N GLU A 187 -13.68 -20.56 2.65
CA GLU A 187 -14.28 -21.69 3.38
C GLU A 187 -14.45 -22.90 2.46
N THR A 188 -15.12 -22.70 1.30
CA THR A 188 -15.34 -23.77 0.31
C THR A 188 -14.04 -24.38 -0.22
N LEU A 189 -12.97 -23.59 -0.40
CA LEU A 189 -11.67 -24.13 -0.81
C LEU A 189 -10.96 -24.92 0.30
N ASN A 190 -11.35 -24.71 1.54
CA ASN A 190 -10.78 -25.39 2.70
C ASN A 190 -11.58 -26.64 3.13
N GLU A 191 -12.73 -26.97 2.49
CA GLU A 191 -13.57 -28.09 2.92
C GLU A 191 -12.82 -29.44 2.88
N ASP A 192 -12.05 -29.68 1.82
CA ASP A 192 -11.42 -30.97 1.53
C ASP A 192 -9.87 -30.94 1.68
N VAL A 193 -9.29 -29.91 2.33
CA VAL A 193 -7.83 -29.80 2.50
C VAL A 193 -7.43 -29.96 3.97
N GLU A 194 -6.30 -30.65 4.22
CA GLU A 194 -5.76 -30.84 5.57
C GLU A 194 -5.20 -29.54 6.13
N GLU A 195 -4.36 -28.84 5.36
CA GLU A 195 -3.77 -27.57 5.73
C GLU A 195 -4.65 -26.41 5.30
N LYS A 196 -5.41 -25.87 6.25
CA LYS A 196 -6.36 -24.79 6.01
C LYS A 196 -5.65 -23.44 5.94
N LYS A 197 -5.99 -22.62 4.94
CA LYS A 197 -5.40 -21.31 4.70
C LYS A 197 -6.43 -20.20 4.80
N LYS A 198 -6.03 -19.06 5.35
CA LYS A 198 -6.80 -17.82 5.32
C LYS A 198 -6.37 -16.98 4.13
N LEU A 199 -7.30 -16.19 3.59
CA LEU A 199 -6.98 -15.18 2.58
C LEU A 199 -6.65 -13.85 3.27
N GLY A 200 -5.51 -13.26 2.94
CA GLY A 200 -5.15 -11.93 3.36
C GLY A 200 -6.07 -10.87 2.74
N ILE A 201 -6.51 -9.91 3.53
CA ILE A 201 -7.24 -8.75 3.03
C ILE A 201 -6.65 -7.46 3.59
N TYR A 202 -6.77 -6.39 2.79
CA TYR A 202 -6.58 -5.03 3.28
C TYR A 202 -7.90 -4.29 3.19
N ILE A 203 -8.17 -3.48 4.19
CA ILE A 203 -9.33 -2.60 4.17
C ILE A 203 -8.97 -1.33 3.42
N GLN A 204 -9.73 -1.04 2.37
CA GLN A 204 -9.49 0.18 1.59
C GLN A 204 -10.11 1.39 2.28
N VAL A 205 -9.28 2.41 2.53
CA VAL A 205 -9.67 3.67 3.16
C VAL A 205 -9.60 4.81 2.14
N ASN A 206 -10.65 5.61 2.06
CA ASN A 206 -10.67 6.85 1.30
C ASN A 206 -10.08 7.98 2.14
N THR A 207 -8.78 8.15 2.07
CA THR A 207 -8.04 9.16 2.85
C THR A 207 -8.05 10.55 2.21
N SER A 208 -8.50 10.66 0.95
CA SER A 208 -8.58 11.95 0.25
C SER A 208 -9.90 12.69 0.48
N GLY A 209 -10.93 11.99 0.95
CA GLY A 209 -12.29 12.55 1.07
C GLY A 209 -12.99 12.81 -0.27
N GLU A 210 -12.38 12.49 -1.40
CA GLU A 210 -13.00 12.63 -2.71
C GLU A 210 -14.08 11.55 -2.92
N GLU A 211 -15.32 11.93 -3.21
CA GLU A 211 -16.44 11.00 -3.48
C GLU A 211 -16.16 10.04 -4.66
N SER A 212 -15.33 10.47 -5.60
CA SER A 212 -14.95 9.66 -6.77
C SER A 212 -14.03 8.49 -6.43
N LYS A 213 -13.44 8.47 -5.21
CA LYS A 213 -12.52 7.43 -4.78
C LYS A 213 -13.20 6.44 -3.85
N SER A 214 -13.01 5.17 -4.17
CA SER A 214 -13.53 4.06 -3.37
C SER A 214 -12.77 3.93 -2.03
N GLY A 215 -13.43 3.36 -1.06
CA GLY A 215 -12.89 3.11 0.28
C GLY A 215 -13.86 3.57 1.36
N LEU A 216 -13.62 3.12 2.59
CA LEU A 216 -14.34 3.58 3.77
C LEU A 216 -13.82 4.94 4.22
N SER A 217 -14.67 5.74 4.77
CA SER A 217 -14.24 6.97 5.45
C SER A 217 -13.45 6.62 6.72
N PRO A 218 -12.40 7.41 7.08
CA PRO A 218 -11.77 7.30 8.38
C PRO A 218 -12.76 7.43 9.54
N GLY A 219 -12.51 6.73 10.66
CA GLY A 219 -13.31 6.82 11.88
C GLY A 219 -14.25 5.64 12.09
N GLY A 220 -15.44 5.88 12.69
CA GLY A 220 -16.32 4.84 13.22
C GLY A 220 -16.75 3.78 12.22
N GLU A 221 -17.08 4.15 10.98
CA GLU A 221 -17.47 3.20 9.94
C GLU A 221 -16.35 2.18 9.63
N LEU A 222 -15.11 2.63 9.60
CA LEU A 222 -13.95 1.76 9.43
C LEU A 222 -13.79 0.80 10.60
N SER A 223 -13.86 1.33 11.82
CA SER A 223 -13.72 0.55 13.06
C SER A 223 -14.81 -0.51 13.20
N ASP A 224 -16.07 -0.16 12.93
CA ASP A 224 -17.21 -1.08 12.99
C ASP A 224 -17.08 -2.20 11.95
N MET A 225 -16.70 -1.87 10.71
CA MET A 225 -16.49 -2.89 9.67
C MET A 225 -15.35 -3.84 10.00
N VAL A 226 -14.23 -3.32 10.51
CA VAL A 226 -13.06 -4.13 10.90
C VAL A 226 -13.44 -5.11 12.01
N LYS A 227 -14.14 -4.62 13.04
CA LYS A 227 -14.63 -5.45 14.14
C LYS A 227 -15.55 -6.56 13.62
N GLN A 228 -16.54 -6.21 12.81
CA GLN A 228 -17.47 -7.17 12.26
C GLN A 228 -16.79 -8.21 11.36
N ILE A 229 -15.83 -7.81 10.52
CA ILE A 229 -15.05 -8.78 9.72
C ILE A 229 -14.25 -9.73 10.63
N SER A 230 -13.64 -9.23 11.71
CA SER A 230 -12.84 -10.05 12.61
C SER A 230 -13.68 -11.10 13.34
N GLU A 231 -14.95 -10.77 13.63
CA GLU A 231 -15.90 -11.65 14.33
C GLU A 231 -16.61 -12.64 13.38
N GLU A 232 -17.01 -12.19 12.18
CA GLU A 232 -17.89 -12.95 11.28
C GLU A 232 -17.15 -13.65 10.11
N CYS A 233 -15.88 -13.29 9.84
CA CYS A 233 -15.14 -13.80 8.68
C CYS A 233 -13.87 -14.58 9.09
N PRO A 234 -13.99 -15.77 9.73
CA PRO A 234 -12.86 -16.50 10.29
C PRO A 234 -11.84 -16.96 9.24
N TRP A 235 -12.21 -17.05 7.97
CA TRP A 235 -11.36 -17.46 6.87
C TRP A 235 -10.60 -16.30 6.21
N LEU A 236 -10.81 -15.07 6.70
CA LEU A 236 -10.04 -13.91 6.28
C LEU A 236 -9.00 -13.52 7.35
N SER A 237 -7.91 -12.93 6.90
CA SER A 237 -6.89 -12.30 7.76
C SER A 237 -6.82 -10.83 7.39
N ILE A 238 -7.14 -9.92 8.30
CA ILE A 238 -6.91 -8.49 8.10
C ILE A 238 -5.41 -8.24 8.24
N ASN A 239 -4.73 -8.10 7.10
CA ASN A 239 -3.28 -7.89 7.05
C ASN A 239 -2.93 -6.42 7.24
N GLY A 240 -3.84 -5.50 6.90
CA GLY A 240 -3.58 -4.08 7.01
C GLY A 240 -4.60 -3.21 6.31
N LEU A 241 -4.18 -1.98 6.00
CA LEU A 241 -4.99 -0.97 5.32
C LEU A 241 -4.37 -0.59 3.98
N MET A 242 -5.22 -0.14 3.05
CA MET A 242 -4.80 0.34 1.74
C MET A 242 -5.45 1.68 1.42
N THR A 243 -4.69 2.58 0.79
CA THR A 243 -5.25 3.77 0.15
C THR A 243 -4.65 4.03 -1.24
N ILE A 244 -5.43 4.67 -2.08
CA ILE A 244 -4.95 5.24 -3.36
C ILE A 244 -4.43 6.65 -3.13
N GLY A 245 -5.07 7.41 -2.23
CA GLY A 245 -4.75 8.81 -1.94
C GLY A 245 -5.09 9.78 -3.06
N ALA A 246 -4.87 11.07 -2.84
CA ALA A 246 -4.93 12.11 -3.87
C ALA A 246 -3.54 12.34 -4.45
N THR A 247 -3.46 12.60 -5.75
CA THR A 247 -2.17 12.85 -6.42
C THR A 247 -1.52 14.12 -5.86
N GLY A 248 -0.29 13.99 -5.33
CA GLY A 248 0.47 15.12 -4.79
C GLY A 248 0.08 15.52 -3.36
N ASP A 249 -0.90 14.84 -2.75
CA ASP A 249 -1.28 15.08 -1.37
C ASP A 249 -0.79 13.93 -0.45
N TYR A 250 0.34 14.16 0.19
CA TYR A 250 0.95 13.18 1.09
C TYR A 250 0.29 13.12 2.47
N SER A 251 -0.63 14.03 2.80
CA SER A 251 -1.42 13.96 4.04
C SER A 251 -2.34 12.73 4.05
N CYS A 252 -2.70 12.23 2.87
CA CYS A 252 -3.42 10.96 2.71
C CYS A 252 -2.68 9.78 3.36
N PHE A 253 -1.35 9.77 3.33
CA PHE A 253 -0.54 8.73 3.96
C PHE A 253 -0.55 8.87 5.49
N ASP A 254 -0.45 10.09 6.02
CA ASP A 254 -0.57 10.34 7.46
C ASP A 254 -1.94 9.91 7.98
N THR A 255 -3.00 10.20 7.23
CA THR A 255 -4.36 9.73 7.56
C THR A 255 -4.44 8.21 7.60
N LEU A 256 -3.81 7.49 6.66
CA LEU A 256 -3.82 6.02 6.67
C LEU A 256 -3.08 5.45 7.87
N VAL A 257 -1.97 6.08 8.28
CA VAL A 257 -1.23 5.70 9.49
C VAL A 257 -2.10 5.85 10.73
N GLN A 258 -2.83 6.95 10.88
CA GLN A 258 -3.77 7.16 11.98
C GLN A 258 -4.87 6.10 11.99
N CYS A 259 -5.47 5.81 10.83
CA CYS A 259 -6.47 4.74 10.70
C CYS A 259 -5.90 3.37 11.09
N ARG A 260 -4.63 3.05 10.76
CA ARG A 260 -3.98 1.81 11.19
C ARG A 260 -3.91 1.70 12.71
N ASP A 261 -3.53 2.77 13.39
CA ASP A 261 -3.37 2.79 14.85
C ASP A 261 -4.73 2.60 15.56
N GLU A 262 -5.79 3.22 15.00
CA GLU A 262 -7.18 3.01 15.45
C GLU A 262 -7.62 1.56 15.23
N VAL A 263 -7.39 1.00 14.04
CA VAL A 263 -7.74 -0.39 13.68
C VAL A 263 -6.95 -1.39 14.53
N ALA A 264 -5.67 -1.14 14.81
CA ALA A 264 -4.87 -1.96 15.71
C ALA A 264 -5.49 -2.03 17.11
N THR A 265 -5.94 -0.90 17.63
CA THR A 265 -6.65 -0.84 18.91
C THR A 265 -7.95 -1.66 18.89
N VAL A 266 -8.76 -1.56 17.83
CA VAL A 266 -10.01 -2.33 17.66
C VAL A 266 -9.73 -3.84 17.63
N LEU A 267 -8.65 -4.25 16.99
CA LEU A 267 -8.27 -5.67 16.85
C LEU A 267 -7.47 -6.22 18.04
N GLY A 268 -7.09 -5.38 19.02
CA GLY A 268 -6.21 -5.76 20.12
C GLY A 268 -4.81 -6.19 19.63
N ARG A 269 -4.28 -5.55 18.58
CA ARG A 269 -2.99 -5.81 17.96
C ARG A 269 -2.08 -4.59 18.10
N GLU A 270 -0.78 -4.81 17.93
CA GLU A 270 0.15 -3.70 17.83
C GLU A 270 0.08 -3.05 16.44
N PRO A 271 0.26 -1.71 16.31
CA PRO A 271 0.22 -1.04 15.00
C PRO A 271 1.17 -1.65 13.96
N HIS A 272 2.35 -2.12 14.37
CA HIS A 272 3.33 -2.71 13.46
C HIS A 272 2.95 -4.10 12.94
N ASP A 273 1.93 -4.75 13.51
CA ASP A 273 1.35 -6.00 13.00
C ASP A 273 0.42 -5.77 11.80
N LEU A 274 0.09 -4.52 11.51
CA LEU A 274 -0.76 -4.13 10.39
C LEU A 274 0.06 -3.44 9.30
N GLU A 275 -0.02 -3.99 8.11
CA GLU A 275 0.66 -3.45 6.94
C GLU A 275 -0.05 -2.21 6.37
N LEU A 276 0.71 -1.34 5.71
CA LEU A 276 0.21 -0.17 5.00
C LEU A 276 0.53 -0.27 3.52
N SER A 277 -0.50 -0.52 2.69
CA SER A 277 -0.38 -0.50 1.24
C SER A 277 -0.70 0.89 0.72
N MET A 278 0.33 1.68 0.43
CA MET A 278 0.24 3.04 -0.07
C MET A 278 1.49 3.42 -0.85
N GLY A 279 1.38 4.40 -1.75
CA GLY A 279 2.46 4.81 -2.65
C GLY A 279 2.46 4.05 -3.98
N MET A 280 2.64 4.82 -5.05
CA MET A 280 2.65 4.37 -6.43
C MET A 280 3.91 4.89 -7.15
N SER A 281 3.99 4.74 -8.47
CA SER A 281 5.17 5.12 -9.27
C SER A 281 5.67 6.56 -9.07
N GLY A 282 4.79 7.50 -8.70
CA GLY A 282 5.11 8.91 -8.54
C GLY A 282 5.41 9.37 -7.11
N ASP A 283 5.12 8.53 -6.09
CA ASP A 283 5.11 8.97 -4.69
C ASP A 283 5.54 7.88 -3.68
N PHE A 284 6.03 6.73 -4.16
CA PHE A 284 6.36 5.62 -3.27
C PHE A 284 7.47 5.94 -2.26
N GLU A 285 8.44 6.80 -2.59
CA GLU A 285 9.47 7.22 -1.64
C GLU A 285 8.86 8.03 -0.48
N ALA A 286 7.93 8.94 -0.79
CA ALA A 286 7.21 9.71 0.24
C ALA A 286 6.34 8.77 1.10
N ALA A 287 5.69 7.77 0.48
CA ALA A 287 4.92 6.77 1.21
C ALA A 287 5.82 5.92 2.13
N ILE A 288 7.03 5.54 1.69
CA ILE A 288 8.02 4.83 2.52
C ILE A 288 8.41 5.69 3.73
N ALA A 289 8.70 6.98 3.53
CA ALA A 289 9.00 7.91 4.61
C ALA A 289 7.86 8.01 5.64
N LYS A 290 6.61 7.81 5.20
CA LYS A 290 5.39 7.82 6.04
C LYS A 290 5.01 6.46 6.61
N GLY A 291 5.82 5.41 6.40
CA GLY A 291 5.60 4.10 7.01
C GLY A 291 4.97 3.04 6.11
N ALA A 292 4.87 3.24 4.79
CA ALA A 292 4.41 2.19 3.87
C ALA A 292 5.18 0.89 4.08
N THR A 293 4.46 -0.24 4.07
CA THR A 293 5.04 -1.59 4.07
C THR A 293 4.88 -2.29 2.72
N ASN A 294 3.94 -1.80 1.89
CA ASN A 294 3.74 -2.20 0.50
C ASN A 294 3.69 -0.97 -0.39
N VAL A 295 4.45 -0.97 -1.48
CA VAL A 295 4.37 0.04 -2.54
C VAL A 295 3.97 -0.63 -3.86
N ARG A 296 3.13 0.04 -4.66
CA ARG A 296 2.51 -0.50 -5.87
C ARG A 296 3.03 0.24 -7.10
N VAL A 297 4.07 -0.26 -7.73
CA VAL A 297 4.77 0.41 -8.84
C VAL A 297 4.44 -0.27 -10.16
N GLY A 298 3.93 0.50 -11.12
CA GLY A 298 3.55 0.00 -12.45
C GLY A 298 4.30 0.68 -13.59
N SER A 299 3.99 1.94 -13.88
CA SER A 299 4.53 2.65 -15.05
C SER A 299 6.05 2.79 -15.05
N THR A 300 6.68 2.88 -13.90
CA THR A 300 8.15 2.92 -13.78
C THR A 300 8.79 1.59 -14.17
N ILE A 301 8.10 0.46 -13.94
CA ILE A 301 8.60 -0.88 -14.28
C ILE A 301 8.25 -1.23 -15.72
N PHE A 302 6.96 -1.16 -16.07
CA PHE A 302 6.40 -1.70 -17.31
C PHE A 302 6.15 -0.67 -18.40
N GLY A 303 6.54 0.59 -18.19
CA GLY A 303 6.23 1.69 -19.12
C GLY A 303 4.78 2.17 -19.04
N GLN A 304 4.49 3.24 -19.80
CA GLN A 304 3.16 3.84 -19.90
C GLN A 304 2.13 2.82 -20.38
N ARG A 305 0.83 3.09 -20.09
CA ARG A 305 -0.26 2.24 -20.55
C ARG A 305 -0.45 2.42 -22.05
N ASP A 306 -0.55 1.32 -22.75
CA ASP A 306 -1.04 1.30 -24.14
C ASP A 306 -2.55 1.09 -24.11
N TYR A 307 -3.30 2.11 -24.50
CA TYR A 307 -4.76 2.06 -24.60
C TYR A 307 -5.25 1.67 -25.99
N SER A 308 -4.34 1.44 -26.98
CA SER A 308 -4.71 1.14 -28.37
C SER A 308 -5.52 -0.16 -28.51
N ASN A 309 -5.37 -1.10 -27.58
CA ASN A 309 -6.05 -2.40 -27.60
C ASN A 309 -7.40 -2.43 -26.86
N LEU A 310 -7.84 -1.33 -26.22
CA LEU A 310 -9.12 -1.28 -25.51
C LEU A 310 -10.30 -0.80 -26.37
N GLN A 311 -10.06 -0.53 -27.65
CA GLN A 311 -11.11 -0.07 -28.60
C GLN A 311 -11.59 -1.18 -29.55
N LYS A 312 -11.46 -2.45 -29.17
CA LYS A 312 -12.02 -3.56 -29.94
C LYS A 312 -13.06 -4.34 -29.15
#